data_eb78b9d2cb3c254e571c1727d27e2524
#
_entry.id   eb78b9d2cb3c254e571c1727d27e2524
#
_cell.length_a   1.000
_cell.length_b   1.000
_cell.length_c   1.000
_cell.angle_alpha   90.00
_cell.angle_beta   90.00
_cell.angle_gamma   90.00
#
_symmetry.space_group_name_H-M   'P 1'
#
loop_
_entity.id
_entity.type
_entity.pdbx_description
1 polymer ?
#
loop_
_entity_poly.entity_id
_entity_poly.type
_entity_poly.pdbx_seq_one_letter_code
_entity_poly.pdbx_strand_id
1 'polypeptide(L)'
;MVIIGGGIAASRAANALRDGGWNGPITLVSDEKHVPYDRPPLSKSFMTDAPAPAPYLTDIAALAAIDVDFISANAATRIEPKASTVRLSDGQSLPYEKLLIATGAQPRRLTLPGSESARVHYLRTIEDSLAISGQLKAGAHMIVIGGGFIGLEIACSARKLGARVTVIEGLPRILSRGVPQEIAQVVASRHRQEGVALHCNANITHLVESDDVIGVTLADGQTITGDLVVAGIGAQPATDLASNAGLAIENGIRVDSYLQTSDPDIFAAGDCVSFPLATYGNTRVRLESWRNAQDQGVVAAANMLGKQQAYEAIPWFWSDQYDFSLQIVGLRGAQDRSIRRDLGDDAFILFHLDPAGRLTGASGIGVGNAVARDIRLTEMLIAKGAMPPEELLADNKASLKALLRQPG
;
A
#
# COMPACT_ATOMS: atom_id res chain seq x y z
N MET A 1 1.82 18.71 19.85
CA MET A 1 1.32 17.94 18.70
C MET A 1 1.08 16.49 19.10
N VAL A 2 -0.03 15.87 18.64
CA VAL A 2 -0.27 14.43 18.82
C VAL A 2 -0.35 13.76 17.45
N ILE A 3 0.26 12.60 17.29
CA ILE A 3 0.26 11.78 16.05
C ILE A 3 -0.25 10.39 16.42
N ILE A 4 -1.33 9.93 15.77
CA ILE A 4 -1.91 8.61 16.00
C ILE A 4 -1.54 7.68 14.83
N GLY A 5 -0.79 6.61 15.11
CA GLY A 5 -0.32 5.58 14.18
C GLY A 5 1.17 5.34 14.28
N GLY A 6 1.60 4.09 14.03
CA GLY A 6 3.00 3.65 14.08
C GLY A 6 3.62 3.35 12.70
N GLY A 7 3.06 3.90 11.61
CA GLY A 7 3.56 3.66 10.25
C GLY A 7 4.46 4.76 9.71
N ILE A 8 4.82 4.63 8.40
CA ILE A 8 5.72 5.57 7.71
C ILE A 8 5.20 7.01 7.72
N ALA A 9 3.88 7.24 7.56
CA ALA A 9 3.31 8.58 7.58
C ALA A 9 3.54 9.27 8.92
N ALA A 10 3.30 8.57 10.04
CA ALA A 10 3.50 9.07 11.38
C ALA A 10 4.98 9.37 11.69
N SER A 11 5.88 8.44 11.34
CA SER A 11 7.34 8.61 11.51
C SER A 11 7.86 9.82 10.73
N ARG A 12 7.44 9.96 9.45
CA ARG A 12 7.86 11.09 8.62
C ARG A 12 7.28 12.43 9.10
N ALA A 13 6.05 12.42 9.62
CA ALA A 13 5.44 13.61 10.19
C ALA A 13 6.16 14.07 11.46
N ALA A 14 6.53 13.16 12.36
CA ALA A 14 7.27 13.51 13.58
C ALA A 14 8.61 14.17 13.25
N ASN A 15 9.39 13.61 12.32
CA ASN A 15 10.64 14.24 11.86
C ASN A 15 10.38 15.60 11.19
N ALA A 16 9.39 15.67 10.27
CA ALA A 16 9.09 16.90 9.54
C ALA A 16 8.59 18.05 10.43
N LEU A 17 7.92 17.75 11.55
CA LEU A 17 7.57 18.76 12.56
C LEU A 17 8.83 19.36 13.19
N ARG A 18 9.82 18.54 13.54
CA ARG A 18 11.10 19.03 14.10
C ARG A 18 11.91 19.82 13.08
N ASP A 19 12.08 19.26 11.87
CA ASP A 19 12.76 19.93 10.75
C ASP A 19 12.07 21.27 10.39
N GLY A 20 10.74 21.32 10.57
CA GLY A 20 9.92 22.50 10.36
C GLY A 20 10.02 23.56 11.46
N GLY A 21 10.74 23.29 12.56
CA GLY A 21 11.00 24.23 13.66
C GLY A 21 9.99 24.15 14.82
N TRP A 22 9.20 23.09 14.92
CA TRP A 22 8.34 22.89 16.09
C TRP A 22 9.17 22.52 17.32
N ASN A 23 9.15 23.37 18.37
CA ASN A 23 9.89 23.17 19.61
C ASN A 23 9.01 22.68 20.78
N GLY A 24 7.69 22.59 20.58
CA GLY A 24 6.79 22.06 21.59
C GLY A 24 6.77 20.52 21.66
N PRO A 25 6.04 19.92 22.58
CA PRO A 25 5.97 18.48 22.72
C PRO A 25 5.35 17.80 21.48
N ILE A 26 5.88 16.63 21.14
CA ILE A 26 5.32 15.72 20.11
C ILE A 26 5.10 14.37 20.78
N THR A 27 3.88 13.87 20.79
CA THR A 27 3.55 12.53 21.26
C THR A 27 3.11 11.68 20.06
N LEU A 28 3.79 10.55 19.83
CA LEU A 28 3.47 9.57 18.81
C LEU A 28 2.87 8.35 19.49
N VAL A 29 1.63 7.99 19.13
CA VAL A 29 0.86 6.90 19.75
C VAL A 29 0.68 5.76 18.75
N SER A 30 1.02 4.54 19.15
CA SER A 30 0.83 3.31 18.37
C SER A 30 0.12 2.24 19.19
N ASP A 31 -0.81 1.53 18.57
CA ASP A 31 -1.43 0.32 19.10
C ASP A 31 -0.51 -0.90 19.02
N GLU A 32 0.51 -0.87 18.17
CA GLU A 32 1.53 -1.89 18.07
C GLU A 32 2.65 -1.65 19.10
N LYS A 33 3.31 -2.75 19.53
CA LYS A 33 4.43 -2.70 20.50
C LYS A 33 5.76 -2.23 19.89
N HIS A 34 5.82 -2.19 18.57
CA HIS A 34 7.03 -1.85 17.81
C HIS A 34 7.13 -0.34 17.57
N VAL A 35 8.36 0.16 17.54
CA VAL A 35 8.64 1.49 16.95
C VAL A 35 8.23 1.48 15.47
N PRO A 36 8.01 2.65 14.85
CA PRO A 36 7.66 2.74 13.44
C PRO A 36 8.57 1.89 12.54
N TYR A 37 7.97 1.14 11.62
CA TYR A 37 8.67 0.22 10.73
C TYR A 37 8.07 0.20 9.32
N ASP A 38 8.87 -0.26 8.34
CA ASP A 38 8.44 -0.46 6.97
C ASP A 38 7.61 -1.73 6.80
N ARG A 39 6.42 -1.59 6.21
CA ARG A 39 5.53 -2.73 5.93
C ARG A 39 5.86 -3.50 4.64
N PRO A 40 6.39 -2.87 3.56
CA PRO A 40 6.68 -3.59 2.31
C PRO A 40 7.59 -4.81 2.44
N PRO A 41 8.57 -4.87 3.36
CA PRO A 41 9.39 -6.08 3.57
C PRO A 41 8.61 -7.27 4.15
N LEU A 42 7.48 -7.05 4.81
CA LEU A 42 6.73 -8.10 5.53
C LEU A 42 6.22 -9.22 4.62
N SER A 43 5.91 -8.92 3.35
CA SER A 43 5.54 -9.91 2.32
C SER A 43 6.74 -10.45 1.52
N LYS A 44 7.96 -9.96 1.78
CA LYS A 44 9.18 -10.19 0.99
C LYS A 44 10.34 -10.69 1.87
N SER A 45 11.42 -9.90 1.95
CA SER A 45 12.67 -10.28 2.63
C SER A 45 12.48 -10.59 4.12
N PHE A 46 11.64 -9.86 4.83
CA PHE A 46 11.39 -10.16 6.23
C PHE A 46 10.74 -11.53 6.44
N MET A 47 9.94 -12.00 5.46
CA MET A 47 9.34 -13.33 5.48
C MET A 47 10.33 -14.43 5.09
N THR A 48 11.26 -14.16 4.16
CA THR A 48 12.13 -15.18 3.54
C THR A 48 13.51 -15.32 4.19
N ASP A 49 14.06 -14.26 4.76
CA ASP A 49 15.46 -14.19 5.20
C ASP A 49 15.59 -14.36 6.72
N ALA A 50 14.78 -15.24 7.32
CA ALA A 50 14.77 -15.45 8.77
C ALA A 50 16.12 -16.03 9.28
N PRO A 51 16.68 -15.50 10.39
CA PRO A 51 16.14 -14.38 11.18
C PRO A 51 16.53 -13.00 10.63
N ALA A 52 15.62 -12.36 9.88
CA ALA A 52 15.86 -11.00 9.43
C ALA A 52 15.62 -10.00 10.58
N PRO A 53 16.42 -8.92 10.69
CA PRO A 53 16.10 -7.83 11.60
C PRO A 53 14.77 -7.19 11.18
N ALA A 54 13.96 -6.79 12.17
CA ALA A 54 12.73 -6.07 11.88
C ALA A 54 13.05 -4.77 11.10
N PRO A 55 12.24 -4.42 10.08
CA PRO A 55 12.53 -3.29 9.19
C PRO A 55 12.18 -1.94 9.85
N TYR A 56 12.76 -1.66 11.01
CA TYR A 56 12.50 -0.44 11.77
C TYR A 56 12.96 0.80 11.00
N LEU A 57 12.12 1.84 10.99
CA LEU A 57 12.42 3.17 10.44
C LEU A 57 13.20 4.04 11.43
N THR A 58 13.11 3.73 12.71
CA THR A 58 13.69 4.46 13.82
C THR A 58 13.84 3.53 15.03
N ASP A 59 14.47 4.01 16.07
CA ASP A 59 14.50 3.37 17.39
C ASP A 59 14.10 4.37 18.49
N ILE A 60 13.96 3.87 19.71
CA ILE A 60 13.56 4.69 20.87
C ILE A 60 14.57 5.83 21.14
N ALA A 61 15.87 5.56 20.97
CA ALA A 61 16.89 6.57 21.20
C ALA A 61 16.84 7.69 20.15
N ALA A 62 16.59 7.32 18.88
CA ALA A 62 16.43 8.28 17.79
C ALA A 62 15.17 9.15 17.96
N LEU A 63 14.05 8.57 18.42
CA LEU A 63 12.84 9.34 18.75
C LEU A 63 13.09 10.29 19.93
N ALA A 64 13.76 9.82 20.97
CA ALA A 64 14.11 10.66 22.13
C ALA A 64 15.09 11.79 21.75
N ALA A 65 16.03 11.52 20.83
CA ALA A 65 16.99 12.52 20.35
C ALA A 65 16.34 13.71 19.62
N ILE A 66 15.15 13.48 19.04
CA ILE A 66 14.32 14.55 18.45
C ILE A 66 13.16 14.94 19.37
N ASP A 67 13.23 14.63 20.65
CA ASP A 67 12.23 15.00 21.68
C ASP A 67 10.80 14.56 21.30
N VAL A 68 10.65 13.33 20.79
CA VAL A 68 9.35 12.68 20.50
C VAL A 68 9.06 11.66 21.59
N ASP A 69 7.98 11.86 22.33
CA ASP A 69 7.45 10.91 23.28
C ASP A 69 6.68 9.80 22.52
N PHE A 70 7.15 8.56 22.65
CA PHE A 70 6.56 7.41 21.95
C PHE A 70 5.79 6.52 22.92
N ILE A 71 4.47 6.44 22.71
CA ILE A 71 3.57 5.57 23.45
C ILE A 71 3.21 4.37 22.57
N SER A 72 3.76 3.21 22.88
CA SER A 72 3.52 1.95 22.17
C SER A 72 2.51 1.05 22.91
N ALA A 73 1.95 0.08 22.18
CA ALA A 73 0.97 -0.90 22.69
C ALA A 73 -0.23 -0.22 23.41
N ASN A 74 -0.60 0.98 22.99
CA ASN A 74 -1.67 1.75 23.61
C ASN A 74 -2.50 2.45 22.54
N ALA A 75 -3.64 1.87 22.19
CA ALA A 75 -4.49 2.36 21.12
C ALA A 75 -5.16 3.69 21.49
N ALA A 76 -5.23 4.64 20.53
CA ALA A 76 -6.15 5.74 20.62
C ALA A 76 -7.59 5.20 20.44
N THR A 77 -8.46 5.42 21.41
CA THR A 77 -9.83 4.88 21.41
C THR A 77 -10.89 5.93 21.10
N ARG A 78 -10.60 7.22 21.35
CA ARG A 78 -11.53 8.31 21.11
C ARG A 78 -10.79 9.62 20.88
N ILE A 79 -11.28 10.40 19.94
CA ILE A 79 -10.93 11.80 19.75
C ILE A 79 -12.12 12.65 20.23
N GLU A 80 -11.87 13.67 21.04
CA GLU A 80 -12.85 14.64 21.53
C GLU A 80 -12.48 16.03 20.97
N PRO A 81 -12.94 16.40 19.74
CA PRO A 81 -12.48 17.62 19.08
C PRO A 81 -12.76 18.88 19.88
N LYS A 82 -13.94 18.99 20.53
CA LYS A 82 -14.31 20.15 21.34
C LYS A 82 -13.41 20.37 22.56
N ALA A 83 -12.83 19.30 23.09
CA ALA A 83 -11.92 19.35 24.22
C ALA A 83 -10.45 19.35 23.79
N SER A 84 -10.17 19.17 22.48
CA SER A 84 -8.84 18.99 21.90
C SER A 84 -8.05 17.90 22.63
N THR A 85 -8.66 16.71 22.83
CA THR A 85 -8.04 15.57 23.52
C THR A 85 -8.21 14.28 22.76
N VAL A 86 -7.21 13.37 22.94
CA VAL A 86 -7.24 11.98 22.48
C VAL A 86 -7.24 11.09 23.71
N ARG A 87 -8.17 10.15 23.80
CA ARG A 87 -8.22 9.14 24.87
C ARG A 87 -7.56 7.85 24.40
N LEU A 88 -6.70 7.28 25.25
CA LEU A 88 -6.02 6.03 25.02
C LEU A 88 -6.73 4.86 25.71
N SER A 89 -6.34 3.62 25.35
CA SER A 89 -6.94 2.39 25.88
C SER A 89 -6.70 2.16 27.36
N ASP A 90 -5.61 2.70 27.93
CA ASP A 90 -5.32 2.68 29.38
C ASP A 90 -6.07 3.75 30.18
N GLY A 91 -6.87 4.59 29.51
CA GLY A 91 -7.64 5.67 30.12
C GLY A 91 -6.91 7.01 30.15
N GLN A 92 -5.64 7.10 29.74
CA GLN A 92 -4.91 8.37 29.63
C GLN A 92 -5.60 9.29 28.60
N SER A 93 -5.60 10.59 28.84
CA SER A 93 -6.04 11.62 27.90
C SER A 93 -4.88 12.53 27.52
N LEU A 94 -4.63 12.65 26.23
CA LEU A 94 -3.56 13.48 25.66
C LEU A 94 -4.17 14.77 25.08
N PRO A 95 -3.83 15.95 25.58
CA PRO A 95 -4.23 17.19 24.94
C PRO A 95 -3.42 17.46 23.68
N TYR A 96 -4.04 18.06 22.67
CA TYR A 96 -3.35 18.46 21.45
C TYR A 96 -3.66 19.90 21.04
N GLU A 97 -2.71 20.57 20.43
CA GLU A 97 -2.91 21.80 19.69
C GLU A 97 -3.30 21.46 18.24
N LYS A 98 -2.55 20.53 17.63
CA LYS A 98 -2.89 19.90 16.35
C LYS A 98 -2.74 18.38 16.46
N LEU A 99 -3.62 17.67 15.76
CA LEU A 99 -3.68 16.21 15.73
C LEU A 99 -3.44 15.70 14.30
N LEU A 100 -2.59 14.69 14.15
CA LEU A 100 -2.47 13.92 12.91
C LEU A 100 -3.04 12.51 13.10
N ILE A 101 -4.00 12.11 12.28
CA ILE A 101 -4.51 10.75 12.18
C ILE A 101 -3.76 10.04 11.05
N ALA A 102 -2.93 9.05 11.40
CA ALA A 102 -2.13 8.24 10.48
C ALA A 102 -2.36 6.73 10.72
N THR A 103 -3.61 6.35 10.96
CA THR A 103 -4.05 5.00 11.33
C THR A 103 -3.94 3.97 10.20
N GLY A 104 -3.73 4.42 8.96
CA GLY A 104 -3.52 3.57 7.81
C GLY A 104 -4.74 2.76 7.39
N ALA A 105 -4.54 1.48 7.05
CA ALA A 105 -5.58 0.57 6.60
C ALA A 105 -5.42 -0.80 7.24
N GLN A 106 -6.51 -1.57 7.28
CA GLN A 106 -6.54 -2.94 7.79
C GLN A 106 -6.91 -3.92 6.67
N PRO A 107 -6.44 -5.17 6.70
CA PRO A 107 -6.86 -6.19 5.75
C PRO A 107 -8.37 -6.41 5.82
N ARG A 108 -9.01 -6.56 4.68
CA ARG A 108 -10.40 -7.03 4.63
C ARG A 108 -10.45 -8.45 5.12
N ARG A 109 -11.39 -8.73 6.03
CA ARG A 109 -11.63 -10.08 6.54
C ARG A 109 -12.59 -10.84 5.61
N LEU A 110 -12.36 -12.15 5.45
CA LEU A 110 -13.32 -13.04 4.83
C LEU A 110 -14.58 -13.13 5.70
N THR A 111 -15.73 -13.15 5.06
CA THR A 111 -17.04 -13.29 5.73
C THR A 111 -17.72 -14.60 5.36
N LEU A 112 -16.93 -15.61 4.97
CA LEU A 112 -17.39 -16.94 4.57
C LEU A 112 -17.44 -17.87 5.79
N PRO A 113 -18.33 -18.88 5.81
CA PRO A 113 -18.31 -19.92 6.83
C PRO A 113 -16.91 -20.56 6.94
N GLY A 114 -16.39 -20.70 8.16
CA GLY A 114 -15.07 -21.25 8.46
C GLY A 114 -13.89 -20.28 8.30
N SER A 115 -14.14 -19.00 7.97
CA SER A 115 -13.08 -17.99 7.85
C SER A 115 -12.49 -17.53 9.17
N GLU A 116 -13.11 -17.89 10.29
CA GLU A 116 -12.65 -17.66 11.66
C GLU A 116 -11.62 -18.69 12.16
N SER A 117 -11.30 -19.72 11.35
CA SER A 117 -10.28 -20.73 11.66
C SER A 117 -8.94 -20.08 11.97
N ALA A 118 -8.21 -20.62 12.96
CA ALA A 118 -6.87 -20.19 13.30
C ALA A 118 -5.83 -20.41 12.19
N ARG A 119 -6.19 -21.20 11.16
CA ARG A 119 -5.37 -21.43 9.96
C ARG A 119 -5.57 -20.37 8.86
N VAL A 120 -6.49 -19.40 9.08
CA VAL A 120 -6.72 -18.29 8.17
C VAL A 120 -5.98 -17.05 8.65
N HIS A 121 -4.99 -16.66 7.88
CA HIS A 121 -4.09 -15.55 8.19
C HIS A 121 -4.36 -14.35 7.27
N TYR A 122 -3.97 -13.18 7.77
CA TYR A 122 -3.95 -11.92 7.04
C TYR A 122 -2.60 -11.27 7.29
N LEU A 123 -2.09 -10.50 6.35
CA LEU A 123 -0.80 -9.84 6.51
C LEU A 123 -0.97 -8.33 6.67
N ARG A 124 -0.54 -7.81 7.82
CA ARG A 124 -0.44 -6.37 8.07
C ARG A 124 0.72 -6.02 8.98
N THR A 125 0.98 -6.82 10.01
CA THR A 125 1.95 -6.56 11.08
C THR A 125 3.16 -7.48 11.01
N ILE A 126 4.19 -7.16 11.80
CA ILE A 126 5.36 -8.04 12.01
C ILE A 126 4.90 -9.41 12.52
N GLU A 127 3.97 -9.42 13.49
CA GLU A 127 3.43 -10.65 14.07
C GLU A 127 2.73 -11.51 13.02
N ASP A 128 1.96 -10.90 12.13
CA ASP A 128 1.30 -11.63 11.04
C ASP A 128 2.34 -12.30 10.12
N SER A 129 3.39 -11.55 9.74
CA SER A 129 4.45 -12.08 8.88
C SER A 129 5.19 -13.25 9.55
N LEU A 130 5.50 -13.14 10.84
CA LEU A 130 6.14 -14.21 11.62
C LEU A 130 5.21 -15.43 11.77
N ALA A 131 3.92 -15.22 12.02
CA ALA A 131 2.94 -16.31 12.14
C ALA A 131 2.79 -17.08 10.82
N ILE A 132 2.79 -16.38 9.68
CA ILE A 132 2.74 -17.00 8.35
C ILE A 132 4.04 -17.73 8.06
N SER A 133 5.19 -17.05 8.15
CA SER A 133 6.50 -17.64 7.82
C SER A 133 6.85 -18.85 8.69
N GLY A 134 6.47 -18.83 9.97
CA GLY A 134 6.69 -19.94 10.90
C GLY A 134 5.96 -21.23 10.50
N GLN A 135 4.93 -21.16 9.68
CA GLN A 135 4.19 -22.31 9.15
C GLN A 135 4.67 -22.74 7.75
N LEU A 136 5.47 -21.91 7.07
CA LEU A 136 6.00 -22.20 5.73
C LEU A 136 7.25 -23.10 5.84
N LYS A 137 7.03 -24.40 5.87
CA LYS A 137 8.09 -25.41 5.80
C LYS A 137 8.19 -25.96 4.38
N ALA A 138 9.34 -26.53 4.03
CA ALA A 138 9.49 -27.25 2.77
C ALA A 138 8.40 -28.33 2.63
N GLY A 139 7.63 -28.26 1.54
CA GLY A 139 6.50 -29.15 1.28
C GLY A 139 5.16 -28.72 1.88
N ALA A 140 5.09 -27.74 2.80
CA ALA A 140 3.83 -27.18 3.27
C ALA A 140 3.01 -26.64 2.07
N HIS A 141 1.69 -26.71 2.16
CA HIS A 141 0.80 -26.19 1.12
C HIS A 141 0.06 -24.95 1.62
N MET A 142 0.42 -23.81 1.10
CA MET A 142 -0.27 -22.56 1.37
C MET A 142 -1.32 -22.27 0.29
N ILE A 143 -2.52 -21.92 0.73
CA ILE A 143 -3.58 -21.40 -0.13
C ILE A 143 -3.63 -19.89 0.04
N VAL A 144 -3.49 -19.14 -1.05
CA VAL A 144 -3.67 -17.68 -1.07
C VAL A 144 -5.03 -17.35 -1.65
N ILE A 145 -5.87 -16.65 -0.91
CA ILE A 145 -7.14 -16.11 -1.40
C ILE A 145 -6.95 -14.66 -1.79
N GLY A 146 -7.05 -14.38 -3.10
CA GLY A 146 -6.84 -13.07 -3.72
C GLY A 146 -5.53 -12.97 -4.51
N GLY A 147 -5.65 -12.79 -5.81
CA GLY A 147 -4.55 -12.59 -6.76
C GLY A 147 -4.14 -11.12 -6.93
N GLY A 148 -4.23 -10.31 -5.85
CA GLY A 148 -3.71 -8.95 -5.77
C GLY A 148 -2.20 -8.90 -5.49
N PHE A 149 -1.61 -7.69 -5.40
CA PHE A 149 -0.17 -7.51 -5.20
C PHE A 149 0.35 -8.26 -3.96
N ILE A 150 -0.24 -8.04 -2.80
CA ILE A 150 0.22 -8.65 -1.53
C ILE A 150 0.06 -10.17 -1.58
N GLY A 151 -1.06 -10.69 -2.08
CA GLY A 151 -1.27 -12.13 -2.22
C GLY A 151 -0.20 -12.79 -3.09
N LEU A 152 0.17 -12.15 -4.21
CA LEU A 152 1.21 -12.65 -5.12
C LEU A 152 2.62 -12.51 -4.54
N GLU A 153 2.92 -11.43 -3.79
CA GLU A 153 4.19 -11.29 -3.08
C GLU A 153 4.38 -12.39 -2.02
N ILE A 154 3.33 -12.68 -1.25
CA ILE A 154 3.34 -13.78 -0.27
C ILE A 154 3.48 -15.13 -0.99
N ALA A 155 2.78 -15.33 -2.11
CA ALA A 155 2.93 -16.54 -2.93
C ALA A 155 4.37 -16.73 -3.42
N CYS A 156 5.01 -15.65 -3.89
CA CYS A 156 6.42 -15.64 -4.27
C CYS A 156 7.33 -16.01 -3.09
N SER A 157 7.14 -15.40 -1.93
CA SER A 157 7.94 -15.66 -0.73
C SER A 157 7.78 -17.09 -0.22
N ALA A 158 6.56 -17.63 -0.21
CA ALA A 158 6.29 -19.01 0.17
C ALA A 158 6.97 -20.01 -0.80
N ARG A 159 6.97 -19.72 -2.11
CA ARG A 159 7.72 -20.55 -3.09
C ARG A 159 9.21 -20.55 -2.82
N LYS A 160 9.80 -19.39 -2.50
CA LYS A 160 11.23 -19.29 -2.12
C LYS A 160 11.56 -20.12 -0.87
N LEU A 161 10.62 -20.25 0.07
CA LEU A 161 10.75 -21.10 1.26
C LEU A 161 10.46 -22.58 1.00
N GLY A 162 10.16 -22.97 -0.25
CA GLY A 162 9.93 -24.37 -0.65
C GLY A 162 8.50 -24.87 -0.40
N ALA A 163 7.56 -24.01 -0.05
CA ALA A 163 6.15 -24.38 0.09
C ALA A 163 5.48 -24.58 -1.27
N ARG A 164 4.48 -25.46 -1.35
CA ARG A 164 3.53 -25.51 -2.46
C ARG A 164 2.55 -24.35 -2.31
N VAL A 165 2.14 -23.73 -3.42
CA VAL A 165 1.24 -22.58 -3.37
C VAL A 165 0.12 -22.72 -4.38
N THR A 166 -1.10 -22.49 -3.91
CA THR A 166 -2.29 -22.32 -4.76
C THR A 166 -2.89 -20.94 -4.51
N VAL A 167 -3.06 -20.15 -5.57
CA VAL A 167 -3.75 -18.84 -5.52
C VAL A 167 -5.15 -18.98 -6.08
N ILE A 168 -6.15 -18.56 -5.33
CA ILE A 168 -7.56 -18.53 -5.71
C ILE A 168 -7.99 -17.09 -5.91
N GLU A 169 -8.41 -16.73 -7.13
CA GLU A 169 -8.84 -15.38 -7.51
C GLU A 169 -10.27 -15.45 -8.08
N GLY A 170 -11.18 -14.65 -7.52
CA GLY A 170 -12.58 -14.59 -7.96
C GLY A 170 -12.76 -13.89 -9.30
N LEU A 171 -11.82 -13.04 -9.72
CA LEU A 171 -11.85 -12.33 -10.99
C LEU A 171 -11.23 -13.18 -12.12
N PRO A 172 -11.47 -12.81 -13.40
CA PRO A 172 -10.99 -13.57 -14.55
C PRO A 172 -9.46 -13.69 -14.65
N ARG A 173 -8.71 -12.81 -14.00
CA ARG A 173 -7.24 -12.83 -13.96
C ARG A 173 -6.71 -12.23 -12.67
N ILE A 174 -5.48 -12.56 -12.33
CA ILE A 174 -4.75 -11.89 -11.26
C ILE A 174 -4.54 -10.41 -11.61
N LEU A 175 -4.32 -9.57 -10.60
CA LEU A 175 -4.06 -8.13 -10.74
C LEU A 175 -5.11 -7.36 -11.56
N SER A 176 -6.35 -7.87 -11.65
CA SER A 176 -7.42 -7.34 -12.52
C SER A 176 -7.69 -5.85 -12.30
N ARG A 177 -7.53 -5.36 -11.08
CA ARG A 177 -7.81 -3.97 -10.69
C ARG A 177 -6.57 -3.07 -10.73
N GLY A 178 -5.37 -3.65 -10.77
CA GLY A 178 -4.12 -2.91 -10.56
C GLY A 178 -3.35 -2.59 -11.82
N VAL A 179 -3.40 -3.46 -12.85
CA VAL A 179 -2.56 -3.32 -14.04
C VAL A 179 -3.27 -3.74 -15.32
N PRO A 180 -2.78 -3.30 -16.51
CA PRO A 180 -3.20 -3.82 -17.80
C PRO A 180 -3.03 -5.34 -17.92
N GLN A 181 -3.79 -5.93 -18.84
CA GLN A 181 -3.80 -7.38 -19.04
C GLN A 181 -2.43 -7.94 -19.42
N GLU A 182 -1.68 -7.24 -20.26
CA GLU A 182 -0.37 -7.65 -20.77
C GLU A 182 0.61 -7.85 -19.59
N ILE A 183 0.64 -6.92 -18.65
CA ILE A 183 1.48 -7.02 -17.45
C ILE A 183 1.01 -8.18 -16.56
N ALA A 184 -0.29 -8.30 -16.33
CA ALA A 184 -0.83 -9.40 -15.53
C ALA A 184 -0.51 -10.78 -16.11
N GLN A 185 -0.47 -10.91 -17.45
CA GLN A 185 -0.08 -12.14 -18.13
C GLN A 185 1.38 -12.52 -17.87
N VAL A 186 2.30 -11.56 -17.91
CA VAL A 186 3.73 -11.81 -17.59
C VAL A 186 3.87 -12.29 -16.15
N VAL A 187 3.22 -11.60 -15.21
CA VAL A 187 3.23 -12.01 -13.78
C VAL A 187 2.63 -13.40 -13.61
N ALA A 188 1.49 -13.69 -14.25
CA ALA A 188 0.84 -15.00 -14.16
C ALA A 188 1.72 -16.12 -14.74
N SER A 189 2.38 -15.87 -15.87
CA SER A 189 3.31 -16.82 -16.49
C SER A 189 4.47 -17.14 -15.58
N ARG A 190 5.06 -16.11 -14.95
CA ARG A 190 6.16 -16.30 -14.00
C ARG A 190 5.72 -17.13 -12.79
N HIS A 191 4.59 -16.81 -12.18
CA HIS A 191 4.09 -17.61 -11.05
C HIS A 191 3.87 -19.08 -11.41
N ARG A 192 3.31 -19.36 -12.60
CA ARG A 192 3.16 -20.75 -13.08
C ARG A 192 4.48 -21.45 -13.32
N GLN A 193 5.48 -20.77 -13.89
CA GLN A 193 6.82 -21.29 -14.08
C GLN A 193 7.50 -21.67 -12.75
N GLU A 194 7.23 -20.88 -11.72
CA GLU A 194 7.70 -21.15 -10.35
C GLU A 194 6.84 -22.17 -9.59
N GLY A 195 5.87 -22.81 -10.29
CA GLY A 195 5.04 -23.88 -9.74
C GLY A 195 3.88 -23.44 -8.87
N VAL A 196 3.41 -22.19 -9.01
CA VAL A 196 2.19 -21.72 -8.36
C VAL A 196 0.97 -22.15 -9.17
N ALA A 197 0.01 -22.83 -8.55
CA ALA A 197 -1.29 -23.12 -9.16
C ALA A 197 -2.17 -21.84 -9.07
N LEU A 198 -2.66 -21.36 -10.23
CA LEU A 198 -3.53 -20.16 -10.30
C LEU A 198 -4.94 -20.58 -10.73
N HIS A 199 -5.91 -20.42 -9.82
CA HIS A 199 -7.33 -20.62 -10.05
C HIS A 199 -8.03 -19.26 -10.15
N CYS A 200 -8.30 -18.80 -11.36
CA CYS A 200 -9.08 -17.58 -11.63
C CYS A 200 -10.55 -17.92 -11.91
N ASN A 201 -11.46 -16.94 -11.81
CA ASN A 201 -12.92 -17.13 -11.84
C ASN A 201 -13.42 -18.12 -10.77
N ALA A 202 -12.70 -18.27 -9.68
CA ALA A 202 -12.95 -19.25 -8.65
C ALA A 202 -13.66 -18.59 -7.45
N ASN A 203 -14.98 -18.85 -7.34
CA ASN A 203 -15.77 -18.36 -6.23
C ASN A 203 -15.72 -19.37 -5.07
N ILE A 204 -15.33 -18.88 -3.89
CA ILE A 204 -15.26 -19.69 -2.67
C ILE A 204 -16.63 -19.66 -1.98
N THR A 205 -17.07 -20.81 -1.49
CA THR A 205 -18.33 -20.95 -0.75
C THR A 205 -18.12 -21.03 0.76
N HIS A 206 -17.14 -21.81 1.20
CA HIS A 206 -16.83 -21.97 2.62
C HIS A 206 -15.42 -22.55 2.80
N LEU A 207 -14.95 -22.49 4.04
CA LEU A 207 -13.73 -23.14 4.49
C LEU A 207 -14.07 -24.17 5.57
N VAL A 208 -13.33 -25.27 5.63
CA VAL A 208 -13.50 -26.30 6.65
C VAL A 208 -12.13 -26.70 7.18
N GLU A 209 -11.91 -26.52 8.47
CA GLU A 209 -10.75 -27.06 9.18
C GLU A 209 -11.01 -28.50 9.58
N SER A 210 -10.08 -29.41 9.31
CA SER A 210 -10.13 -30.81 9.71
C SER A 210 -8.73 -31.25 10.09
N ASP A 211 -8.55 -31.75 11.29
CA ASP A 211 -7.27 -32.17 11.86
C ASP A 211 -6.17 -31.10 11.67
N ASP A 212 -5.19 -31.42 10.84
CA ASP A 212 -4.02 -30.56 10.58
C ASP A 212 -4.11 -29.75 9.28
N VAL A 213 -5.25 -29.73 8.61
CA VAL A 213 -5.44 -29.09 7.30
C VAL A 213 -6.67 -28.22 7.25
N ILE A 214 -6.69 -27.30 6.28
CA ILE A 214 -7.84 -26.46 5.96
C ILE A 214 -8.23 -26.67 4.50
N GLY A 215 -9.50 -26.97 4.26
CA GLY A 215 -10.10 -27.10 2.93
C GLY A 215 -10.79 -25.80 2.53
N VAL A 216 -10.54 -25.33 1.31
CA VAL A 216 -11.25 -24.21 0.68
C VAL A 216 -12.13 -24.79 -0.42
N THR A 217 -13.45 -24.71 -0.26
CA THR A 217 -14.43 -25.25 -1.21
C THR A 217 -14.90 -24.17 -2.18
N LEU A 218 -14.81 -24.49 -3.46
CA LEU A 218 -15.25 -23.64 -4.57
C LEU A 218 -16.71 -23.90 -4.94
N ALA A 219 -17.32 -22.98 -5.66
CA ALA A 219 -18.73 -23.09 -6.09
C ALA A 219 -18.99 -24.25 -7.07
N ASP A 220 -17.97 -24.76 -7.75
CA ASP A 220 -18.05 -25.95 -8.62
C ASP A 220 -17.96 -27.28 -7.84
N GLY A 221 -17.81 -27.20 -6.51
CA GLY A 221 -17.69 -28.35 -5.62
C GLY A 221 -16.26 -28.86 -5.42
N GLN A 222 -15.26 -28.30 -6.11
CA GLN A 222 -13.86 -28.63 -5.86
C GLN A 222 -13.44 -28.13 -4.47
N THR A 223 -12.71 -28.95 -3.72
CA THR A 223 -12.06 -28.55 -2.46
C THR A 223 -10.55 -28.62 -2.63
N ILE A 224 -9.89 -27.49 -2.32
CA ILE A 224 -8.45 -27.36 -2.30
C ILE A 224 -8.02 -27.42 -0.84
N THR A 225 -7.15 -28.38 -0.50
CA THR A 225 -6.69 -28.59 0.88
C THR A 225 -5.26 -28.08 1.04
N GLY A 226 -4.99 -27.38 2.14
CA GLY A 226 -3.67 -26.85 2.50
C GLY A 226 -3.43 -26.84 4.00
N ASP A 227 -2.22 -26.50 4.41
CA ASP A 227 -1.82 -26.39 5.81
C ASP A 227 -2.27 -25.04 6.42
N LEU A 228 -2.27 -23.99 5.58
CA LEU A 228 -2.71 -22.65 5.97
C LEU A 228 -3.34 -21.91 4.79
N VAL A 229 -4.17 -20.93 5.12
CA VAL A 229 -4.77 -19.97 4.17
C VAL A 229 -4.24 -18.57 4.50
N VAL A 230 -3.83 -17.82 3.48
CA VAL A 230 -3.54 -16.38 3.62
C VAL A 230 -4.51 -15.60 2.74
N ALA A 231 -5.32 -14.74 3.36
CA ALA A 231 -6.31 -13.94 2.64
C ALA A 231 -5.77 -12.53 2.33
N GLY A 232 -5.61 -12.24 1.02
CA GLY A 232 -5.18 -10.95 0.49
C GLY A 232 -6.24 -10.34 -0.42
N ILE A 233 -7.47 -10.13 0.10
CA ILE A 233 -8.65 -9.67 -0.64
C ILE A 233 -8.84 -8.14 -0.65
N GLY A 234 -7.78 -7.40 -0.34
CA GLY A 234 -7.75 -5.95 -0.27
C GLY A 234 -7.72 -5.42 1.16
N ALA A 235 -7.71 -4.09 1.28
CA ALA A 235 -7.70 -3.41 2.55
C ALA A 235 -8.87 -2.43 2.68
N GLN A 236 -9.16 -2.03 3.90
CA GLN A 236 -10.12 -0.98 4.23
C GLN A 236 -9.42 0.08 5.07
N PRO A 237 -9.70 1.38 4.83
CA PRO A 237 -9.10 2.45 5.60
C PRO A 237 -9.55 2.37 7.06
N ALA A 238 -8.64 2.60 8.00
CA ALA A 238 -8.95 2.63 9.43
C ALA A 238 -9.55 4.00 9.79
N THR A 239 -10.87 4.14 9.64
CA THR A 239 -11.59 5.42 9.79
C THR A 239 -12.44 5.53 11.04
N ASP A 240 -12.61 4.47 11.83
CA ASP A 240 -13.54 4.41 12.95
C ASP A 240 -13.30 5.52 13.97
N LEU A 241 -12.02 5.76 14.30
CA LEU A 241 -11.65 6.82 15.24
C LEU A 241 -12.08 8.21 14.75
N ALA A 242 -11.89 8.49 13.47
CA ALA A 242 -12.28 9.75 12.83
C ALA A 242 -13.81 9.87 12.69
N SER A 243 -14.48 8.78 12.29
CA SER A 243 -15.93 8.72 12.16
C SER A 243 -16.62 8.95 13.51
N ASN A 244 -16.13 8.30 14.57
CA ASN A 244 -16.65 8.45 15.92
C ASN A 244 -16.42 9.87 16.51
N ALA A 245 -15.42 10.59 15.99
CA ALA A 245 -15.18 12.00 16.30
C ALA A 245 -16.05 12.97 15.49
N GLY A 246 -16.89 12.48 14.57
CA GLY A 246 -17.76 13.27 13.71
C GLY A 246 -17.04 13.91 12.50
N LEU A 247 -15.83 13.44 12.16
CA LEU A 247 -15.12 13.89 10.97
C LEU A 247 -15.76 13.32 9.69
N ALA A 248 -15.65 14.06 8.59
CA ALA A 248 -16.18 13.63 7.30
C ALA A 248 -15.44 12.41 6.74
N ILE A 249 -16.19 11.38 6.33
CA ILE A 249 -15.68 10.13 5.76
C ILE A 249 -16.19 9.96 4.33
N GLU A 250 -15.27 9.59 3.41
CA GLU A 250 -15.57 9.26 2.02
C GLU A 250 -14.50 8.33 1.45
N ASN A 251 -14.76 7.02 1.44
CA ASN A 251 -13.74 6.00 1.08
C ASN A 251 -12.38 6.21 1.80
N GLY A 252 -12.43 6.67 3.04
CA GLY A 252 -11.32 7.13 3.87
C GLY A 252 -11.71 8.38 4.64
N ILE A 253 -10.82 8.88 5.49
CA ILE A 253 -10.99 10.18 6.15
C ILE A 253 -10.92 11.25 5.07
N ARG A 254 -11.97 12.03 4.90
CA ARG A 254 -12.01 13.08 3.89
C ARG A 254 -11.12 14.25 4.32
N VAL A 255 -10.12 14.55 3.49
CA VAL A 255 -9.25 15.72 3.68
C VAL A 255 -9.29 16.62 2.44
N ASP A 256 -8.87 17.86 2.61
CA ASP A 256 -8.63 18.80 1.51
C ASP A 256 -7.24 18.58 0.87
N SER A 257 -6.83 19.49 -0.02
CA SER A 257 -5.51 19.46 -0.64
C SER A 257 -4.36 19.72 0.33
N TYR A 258 -4.65 20.24 1.51
CA TYR A 258 -3.68 20.50 2.59
C TYR A 258 -3.63 19.36 3.61
N LEU A 259 -4.33 18.23 3.35
CA LEU A 259 -4.48 17.10 4.25
C LEU A 259 -5.20 17.44 5.57
N GLN A 260 -5.95 18.56 5.60
CA GLN A 260 -6.78 18.98 6.71
C GLN A 260 -8.14 18.29 6.62
N THR A 261 -8.66 17.81 7.74
CA THR A 261 -9.99 17.18 7.83
C THR A 261 -11.10 18.23 7.87
N SER A 262 -12.33 17.80 8.19
CA SER A 262 -13.45 18.74 8.45
C SER A 262 -13.29 19.54 9.76
N ASP A 263 -12.29 19.21 10.58
CA ASP A 263 -11.89 19.97 11.76
C ASP A 263 -10.56 20.67 11.48
N PRO A 264 -10.43 21.99 11.73
CA PRO A 264 -9.23 22.77 11.38
C PRO A 264 -7.98 22.41 12.21
N ASP A 265 -8.14 21.71 13.32
CA ASP A 265 -7.04 21.31 14.18
C ASP A 265 -6.66 19.84 13.99
N ILE A 266 -7.36 19.11 13.09
CA ILE A 266 -7.15 17.71 12.82
C ILE A 266 -6.75 17.48 11.36
N PHE A 267 -5.61 16.83 11.16
CA PHE A 267 -5.06 16.41 9.86
C PHE A 267 -5.10 14.90 9.75
N ALA A 268 -5.05 14.38 8.52
CA ALA A 268 -4.89 12.95 8.33
C ALA A 268 -3.97 12.66 7.14
N ALA A 269 -3.23 11.51 7.18
CA ALA A 269 -2.25 11.14 6.18
C ALA A 269 -2.12 9.61 6.01
N GLY A 270 -1.71 9.17 4.82
CA GLY A 270 -1.46 7.77 4.48
C GLY A 270 -2.70 7.02 3.98
N ASP A 271 -2.71 5.69 4.14
CA ASP A 271 -3.72 4.81 3.53
C ASP A 271 -5.16 5.06 4.06
N CYS A 272 -5.29 5.77 5.19
CA CYS A 272 -6.60 6.07 5.79
C CYS A 272 -7.33 7.25 5.13
N VAL A 273 -6.70 8.02 4.23
CA VAL A 273 -7.29 9.26 3.72
C VAL A 273 -7.84 9.16 2.31
N SER A 274 -8.92 9.92 2.06
CA SER A 274 -9.43 10.28 0.74
C SER A 274 -9.13 11.75 0.49
N PHE A 275 -8.41 12.06 -0.60
CA PHE A 275 -7.91 13.39 -0.90
C PHE A 275 -8.07 13.75 -2.38
N PRO A 276 -8.14 15.05 -2.76
CA PRO A 276 -8.23 15.46 -4.15
C PRO A 276 -6.86 15.47 -4.79
N LEU A 277 -6.77 15.02 -6.07
CA LEU A 277 -5.56 15.12 -6.90
C LEU A 277 -5.75 16.22 -7.95
N ALA A 278 -5.05 17.34 -7.79
CA ALA A 278 -5.14 18.48 -8.70
C ALA A 278 -4.79 18.12 -10.14
N THR A 279 -3.72 17.33 -10.35
CA THR A 279 -3.26 16.85 -11.66
C THR A 279 -4.34 16.08 -12.44
N TYR A 280 -5.30 15.48 -11.74
CA TYR A 280 -6.41 14.70 -12.30
C TYR A 280 -7.76 15.38 -12.08
N GLY A 281 -7.81 16.71 -12.20
CA GLY A 281 -9.04 17.49 -12.12
C GLY A 281 -9.71 17.45 -10.74
N ASN A 282 -8.92 17.36 -9.68
CA ASN A 282 -9.39 17.20 -8.29
C ASN A 282 -10.21 15.93 -8.06
N THR A 283 -10.02 14.90 -8.89
CA THR A 283 -10.58 13.58 -8.63
C THR A 283 -10.13 13.10 -7.26
N ARG A 284 -11.08 12.66 -6.44
CA ARG A 284 -10.77 12.14 -5.11
C ARG A 284 -10.31 10.70 -5.21
N VAL A 285 -9.21 10.42 -4.53
CA VAL A 285 -8.58 9.09 -4.51
C VAL A 285 -8.21 8.70 -3.08
N ARG A 286 -8.06 7.40 -2.87
CA ARG A 286 -7.37 6.80 -1.72
C ARG A 286 -6.28 5.90 -2.26
N LEU A 287 -5.05 6.12 -1.84
CA LEU A 287 -3.88 5.40 -2.32
C LEU A 287 -3.22 4.64 -1.18
N GLU A 288 -3.15 3.32 -1.32
CA GLU A 288 -2.43 2.42 -0.42
C GLU A 288 -1.00 2.27 -0.96
N SER A 289 -0.15 3.25 -0.72
CA SER A 289 1.21 3.31 -1.27
C SER A 289 2.18 3.89 -0.25
N TRP A 290 3.31 3.21 -0.08
CA TRP A 290 4.37 3.60 0.85
C TRP A 290 4.84 5.04 0.61
N ARG A 291 5.12 5.39 -0.66
CA ARG A 291 5.56 6.74 -1.04
C ARG A 291 4.48 7.79 -0.75
N ASN A 292 3.22 7.49 -1.10
CA ASN A 292 2.10 8.39 -0.79
C ASN A 292 2.00 8.67 0.72
N ALA A 293 2.09 7.63 1.55
CA ALA A 293 2.04 7.78 3.00
C ALA A 293 3.23 8.59 3.54
N GLN A 294 4.44 8.33 3.03
CA GLN A 294 5.65 9.08 3.38
C GLN A 294 5.51 10.58 3.06
N ASP A 295 5.14 10.90 1.82
CA ASP A 295 5.07 12.26 1.33
C ASP A 295 3.93 13.04 2.02
N GLN A 296 2.77 12.38 2.24
CA GLN A 296 1.66 12.97 2.97
C GLN A 296 2.01 13.26 4.43
N GLY A 297 2.79 12.41 5.09
CA GLY A 297 3.27 12.69 6.45
C GLY A 297 4.06 14.00 6.55
N VAL A 298 4.94 14.24 5.58
CA VAL A 298 5.73 15.49 5.50
C VAL A 298 4.85 16.70 5.23
N VAL A 299 3.92 16.61 4.25
CA VAL A 299 3.02 17.72 3.90
C VAL A 299 2.03 18.01 5.03
N ALA A 300 1.47 17.00 5.68
CA ALA A 300 0.59 17.19 6.84
C ALA A 300 1.31 17.91 7.97
N ALA A 301 2.54 17.52 8.30
CA ALA A 301 3.37 18.20 9.31
C ALA A 301 3.62 19.67 8.96
N ALA A 302 3.95 19.97 7.69
CA ALA A 302 4.12 21.33 7.22
C ALA A 302 2.84 22.17 7.42
N ASN A 303 1.67 21.57 7.14
CA ASN A 303 0.39 22.25 7.28
C ASN A 303 -0.07 22.40 8.75
N MET A 304 0.26 21.44 9.61
CA MET A 304 0.11 21.57 11.06
C MET A 304 0.91 22.77 11.62
N LEU A 305 2.01 23.14 10.94
CA LEU A 305 2.81 24.33 11.23
C LEU A 305 2.32 25.61 10.52
N GLY A 306 1.18 25.53 9.80
CA GLY A 306 0.56 26.68 9.12
C GLY A 306 1.16 27.04 7.75
N LYS A 307 1.97 26.17 7.11
CA LYS A 307 2.65 26.49 5.83
C LYS A 307 1.74 26.51 4.59
N GLN A 308 0.53 25.98 4.65
CA GLN A 308 -0.44 25.92 3.54
C GLN A 308 0.16 25.31 2.25
N GLN A 309 0.80 24.16 2.37
CA GLN A 309 1.40 23.42 1.26
C GLN A 309 0.39 22.42 0.70
N ALA A 310 -0.03 22.59 -0.57
CA ALA A 310 -0.87 21.60 -1.23
C ALA A 310 -0.12 20.28 -1.50
N TYR A 311 -0.83 19.15 -1.36
CA TYR A 311 -0.30 17.84 -1.74
C TYR A 311 -0.58 17.58 -3.23
N GLU A 312 0.46 17.58 -4.06
CA GLU A 312 0.39 17.50 -5.52
C GLU A 312 1.21 16.36 -6.11
N ALA A 313 1.59 15.37 -5.31
CA ALA A 313 2.43 14.27 -5.77
C ALA A 313 1.72 13.42 -6.84
N ILE A 314 2.46 13.00 -7.86
CA ILE A 314 1.98 12.02 -8.82
C ILE A 314 2.00 10.64 -8.16
N PRO A 315 0.88 9.88 -8.19
CA PRO A 315 0.83 8.54 -7.64
C PRO A 315 1.95 7.65 -8.19
N TRP A 316 2.61 6.93 -7.31
CA TRP A 316 3.61 5.93 -7.68
C TRP A 316 3.50 4.72 -6.77
N PHE A 317 3.64 3.54 -7.35
CA PHE A 317 3.54 2.26 -6.66
C PHE A 317 4.51 1.26 -7.30
N TRP A 318 4.99 0.31 -6.51
CA TRP A 318 5.80 -0.80 -7.00
C TRP A 318 5.42 -2.12 -6.34
N SER A 319 5.77 -3.22 -7.00
CA SER A 319 5.72 -4.58 -6.45
C SER A 319 6.87 -5.40 -7.02
N ASP A 320 7.63 -6.03 -6.14
CA ASP A 320 8.72 -6.92 -6.53
C ASP A 320 8.32 -8.37 -6.27
N GLN A 321 8.39 -9.20 -7.32
CA GLN A 321 8.03 -10.61 -7.28
C GLN A 321 9.07 -11.40 -8.06
N TYR A 322 9.72 -12.38 -7.42
CA TYR A 322 10.89 -13.09 -7.95
C TYR A 322 12.03 -12.13 -8.29
N ASP A 323 12.36 -11.98 -9.56
CA ASP A 323 13.34 -11.04 -10.12
C ASP A 323 12.69 -9.88 -10.89
N PHE A 324 11.35 -9.89 -11.04
CA PHE A 324 10.60 -8.81 -11.67
C PHE A 324 10.32 -7.66 -10.72
N SER A 325 10.52 -6.44 -11.21
CA SER A 325 10.01 -5.20 -10.63
C SER A 325 8.88 -4.66 -11.51
N LEU A 326 7.72 -4.53 -10.92
CA LEU A 326 6.54 -3.89 -11.49
C LEU A 326 6.44 -2.48 -10.92
N GLN A 327 6.38 -1.47 -11.78
CA GLN A 327 6.23 -0.07 -11.36
C GLN A 327 5.07 0.58 -12.09
N ILE A 328 4.27 1.33 -11.34
CA ILE A 328 3.11 2.06 -11.84
C ILE A 328 3.27 3.52 -11.43
N VAL A 329 3.03 4.43 -12.36
CA VAL A 329 3.01 5.87 -12.12
C VAL A 329 1.75 6.48 -12.70
N GLY A 330 1.19 7.46 -12.01
CA GLY A 330 -0.04 8.14 -12.40
C GLY A 330 -1.30 7.30 -12.20
N LEU A 331 -2.39 7.73 -12.79
CA LEU A 331 -3.69 7.07 -12.77
C LEU A 331 -4.16 6.79 -14.18
N ARG A 332 -4.50 5.55 -14.45
CA ARG A 332 -5.12 5.17 -15.72
C ARG A 332 -6.62 5.40 -15.66
N GLY A 333 -7.13 6.22 -16.57
CA GLY A 333 -8.58 6.38 -16.77
C GLY A 333 -9.20 5.20 -17.53
N ALA A 334 -10.52 5.01 -17.39
CA ALA A 334 -11.23 3.92 -18.04
C ALA A 334 -11.21 3.99 -19.58
N GLN A 335 -11.05 5.18 -20.13
CA GLN A 335 -11.03 5.44 -21.58
C GLN A 335 -9.61 5.65 -22.13
N ASP A 336 -8.58 5.50 -21.28
CA ASP A 336 -7.20 5.71 -21.70
C ASP A 336 -6.75 4.58 -22.62
N ARG A 337 -6.12 4.96 -23.75
CA ARG A 337 -5.41 4.02 -24.61
C ARG A 337 -3.99 3.79 -24.10
N SER A 338 -3.44 2.63 -24.41
CA SER A 338 -2.08 2.28 -24.00
C SER A 338 -1.14 2.21 -25.19
N ILE A 339 0.04 2.81 -25.03
CA ILE A 339 1.14 2.75 -26.02
C ILE A 339 2.25 1.90 -25.39
N ARG A 340 2.66 0.85 -26.10
CA ARG A 340 3.69 -0.08 -25.64
C ARG A 340 5.08 0.35 -26.12
N ARG A 341 6.03 0.35 -25.19
CA ARG A 341 7.47 0.47 -25.46
C ARG A 341 8.14 -0.81 -25.02
N ASP A 342 8.71 -1.56 -25.95
CA ASP A 342 9.52 -2.74 -25.64
C ASP A 342 10.96 -2.31 -25.32
N LEU A 343 11.49 -2.86 -24.21
CA LEU A 343 12.85 -2.57 -23.73
C LEU A 343 13.81 -3.76 -23.89
N GLY A 344 13.33 -4.89 -24.44
CA GLY A 344 14.04 -6.15 -24.54
C GLY A 344 13.90 -7.02 -23.27
N ASP A 345 14.32 -8.30 -23.33
CA ASP A 345 14.39 -9.22 -22.19
C ASP A 345 13.09 -9.27 -21.33
N ASP A 346 11.93 -9.38 -21.99
CA ASP A 346 10.60 -9.35 -21.38
C ASP A 346 10.27 -8.07 -20.60
N ALA A 347 11.10 -7.02 -20.72
CA ALA A 347 10.85 -5.71 -20.13
C ALA A 347 10.08 -4.81 -21.09
N PHE A 348 9.03 -4.17 -20.59
CA PHE A 348 8.28 -3.17 -21.38
C PHE A 348 7.53 -2.19 -20.48
N ILE A 349 7.09 -1.09 -21.08
CA ILE A 349 6.24 -0.07 -20.45
C ILE A 349 5.00 0.14 -21.30
N LEU A 350 3.86 0.26 -20.65
CA LEU A 350 2.59 0.70 -21.22
C LEU A 350 2.34 2.13 -20.73
N PHE A 351 2.46 3.11 -21.61
CA PHE A 351 2.06 4.49 -21.33
C PHE A 351 0.57 4.64 -21.54
N HIS A 352 -0.11 5.37 -20.67
CA HIS A 352 -1.55 5.59 -20.73
C HIS A 352 -1.84 7.03 -21.12
N LEU A 353 -2.61 7.21 -22.20
CA LEU A 353 -3.00 8.50 -22.73
C LEU A 353 -4.52 8.65 -22.66
N ASP A 354 -4.99 9.78 -22.14
CA ASP A 354 -6.41 10.12 -22.18
C ASP A 354 -6.90 10.35 -23.63
N PRO A 355 -8.21 10.49 -23.87
CA PRO A 355 -8.75 10.76 -25.23
C PRO A 355 -8.20 12.02 -25.88
N ALA A 356 -7.71 13.00 -25.12
CA ALA A 356 -7.08 14.21 -25.65
C ALA A 356 -5.59 14.03 -25.97
N GLY A 357 -4.99 12.87 -25.65
CA GLY A 357 -3.56 12.58 -25.88
C GLY A 357 -2.65 13.00 -24.73
N ARG A 358 -3.21 13.42 -23.58
CA ARG A 358 -2.41 13.73 -22.40
C ARG A 358 -1.93 12.45 -21.74
N LEU A 359 -0.67 12.44 -21.33
CA LEU A 359 -0.09 11.34 -20.57
C LEU A 359 -0.63 11.34 -19.13
N THR A 360 -1.37 10.30 -18.76
CA THR A 360 -2.04 10.16 -17.45
C THR A 360 -1.34 9.16 -16.55
N GLY A 361 -0.62 8.20 -17.11
CA GLY A 361 0.06 7.19 -16.33
C GLY A 361 0.96 6.30 -17.16
N ALA A 362 1.66 5.41 -16.48
CA ALA A 362 2.35 4.29 -17.11
C ALA A 362 2.44 3.10 -16.16
N SER A 363 2.52 1.91 -16.74
CA SER A 363 2.73 0.65 -16.03
C SER A 363 3.90 -0.08 -16.71
N GLY A 364 4.96 -0.34 -15.96
CA GLY A 364 6.16 -1.01 -16.49
C GLY A 364 6.48 -2.28 -15.72
N ILE A 365 7.00 -3.28 -16.42
CA ILE A 365 7.49 -4.53 -15.82
C ILE A 365 8.81 -4.91 -16.47
N GLY A 366 9.73 -5.47 -15.69
CA GLY A 366 11.02 -5.98 -16.17
C GLY A 366 11.87 -6.52 -15.03
N VAL A 367 12.97 -7.17 -15.36
CA VAL A 367 13.93 -7.69 -14.37
C VAL A 367 14.68 -6.53 -13.71
N GLY A 368 14.76 -6.53 -12.39
CA GLY A 368 15.47 -5.53 -11.61
C GLY A 368 14.99 -4.10 -11.91
N ASN A 369 15.88 -3.21 -12.30
CA ASN A 369 15.60 -1.79 -12.52
C ASN A 369 15.31 -1.42 -14.00
N ALA A 370 15.00 -2.40 -14.86
CA ALA A 370 14.89 -2.19 -16.31
C ALA A 370 13.93 -1.05 -16.72
N VAL A 371 12.84 -0.85 -15.97
CA VAL A 371 11.81 0.17 -16.26
C VAL A 371 11.93 1.44 -15.40
N ALA A 372 12.72 1.43 -14.33
CA ALA A 372 12.69 2.46 -13.28
C ALA A 372 13.00 3.87 -13.80
N ARG A 373 13.99 4.00 -14.68
CA ARG A 373 14.37 5.29 -15.26
C ARG A 373 13.24 5.91 -16.09
N ASP A 374 12.62 5.11 -16.94
CA ASP A 374 11.58 5.59 -17.85
C ASP A 374 10.28 5.87 -17.11
N ILE A 375 9.96 5.09 -16.09
CA ILE A 375 8.85 5.36 -15.15
C ILE A 375 9.08 6.70 -14.42
N ARG A 376 10.30 6.96 -13.93
CA ARG A 376 10.63 8.26 -13.30
C ARG A 376 10.51 9.44 -14.27
N LEU A 377 10.96 9.29 -15.50
CA LEU A 377 10.80 10.32 -16.53
C LEU A 377 9.31 10.55 -16.88
N THR A 378 8.53 9.48 -16.91
CA THR A 378 7.08 9.54 -17.12
C THR A 378 6.39 10.32 -15.99
N GLU A 379 6.77 10.12 -14.74
CA GLU A 379 6.26 10.91 -13.61
C GLU A 379 6.46 12.42 -13.85
N MET A 380 7.66 12.80 -14.30
CA MET A 380 7.98 14.21 -14.59
C MET A 380 7.17 14.75 -15.78
N LEU A 381 6.90 13.93 -16.79
CA LEU A 381 6.06 14.29 -17.93
C LEU A 381 4.59 14.48 -17.51
N ILE A 382 4.05 13.59 -16.69
CA ILE A 382 2.70 13.71 -16.14
C ILE A 382 2.56 15.00 -15.32
N ALA A 383 3.52 15.30 -14.45
CA ALA A 383 3.53 16.52 -13.66
C ALA A 383 3.49 17.81 -14.49
N LYS A 384 4.03 17.76 -15.73
CA LYS A 384 3.98 18.86 -16.69
C LYS A 384 2.71 18.88 -17.56
N GLY A 385 1.80 17.92 -17.43
CA GLY A 385 0.64 17.78 -18.29
C GLY A 385 1.00 17.46 -19.75
N ALA A 386 2.13 16.76 -19.98
CA ALA A 386 2.67 16.54 -21.33
C ALA A 386 1.72 15.74 -22.24
N MET A 387 1.75 16.08 -23.54
CA MET A 387 1.03 15.40 -24.62
C MET A 387 2.06 14.87 -25.65
N PRO A 388 2.85 13.83 -25.31
CA PRO A 388 3.92 13.36 -26.15
C PRO A 388 3.38 12.63 -27.38
N PRO A 389 4.06 12.74 -28.58
CA PRO A 389 3.74 11.94 -29.76
C PRO A 389 3.84 10.43 -29.43
N GLU A 390 2.85 9.66 -29.89
CA GLU A 390 2.77 8.22 -29.63
C GLU A 390 3.97 7.46 -30.16
N GLU A 391 4.48 7.86 -31.35
CA GLU A 391 5.64 7.26 -31.99
C GLU A 391 6.90 7.39 -31.11
N LEU A 392 7.07 8.52 -30.44
CA LEU A 392 8.19 8.73 -29.51
C LEU A 392 8.03 7.95 -28.21
N LEU A 393 6.80 7.69 -27.77
CA LEU A 393 6.55 6.82 -26.63
C LEU A 393 6.84 5.36 -26.99
N ALA A 394 6.47 4.90 -28.18
CA ALA A 394 6.67 3.52 -28.63
C ALA A 394 8.15 3.21 -28.96
N ASP A 395 8.89 4.17 -29.46
CA ASP A 395 10.30 3.98 -29.89
C ASP A 395 11.26 3.91 -28.67
N ASN A 396 11.83 2.75 -28.42
CA ASN A 396 12.78 2.55 -27.30
C ASN A 396 14.13 3.26 -27.49
N LYS A 397 14.43 3.77 -28.69
CA LYS A 397 15.60 4.61 -28.98
C LYS A 397 15.32 6.09 -28.71
N ALA A 398 14.05 6.50 -28.69
CA ALA A 398 13.66 7.85 -28.39
C ALA A 398 13.89 8.19 -26.91
N SER A 399 14.49 9.36 -26.66
CA SER A 399 14.79 9.82 -25.31
C SER A 399 13.58 10.48 -24.66
N LEU A 400 12.95 9.84 -23.69
CA LEU A 400 11.89 10.48 -22.87
C LEU A 400 12.39 11.75 -22.16
N LYS A 401 13.68 11.82 -21.82
CA LYS A 401 14.29 13.03 -21.25
C LYS A 401 14.24 14.23 -22.21
N ALA A 402 14.32 13.99 -23.52
CA ALA A 402 14.21 15.06 -24.52
C ALA A 402 12.82 15.68 -24.54
N LEU A 403 11.76 14.88 -24.31
CA LEU A 403 10.37 15.35 -24.23
C LEU A 403 10.15 16.33 -23.06
N LEU A 404 10.91 16.20 -21.97
CA LEU A 404 10.84 17.13 -20.83
C LEU A 404 11.32 18.55 -21.16
N ARG A 405 12.06 18.74 -22.27
CA ARG A 405 12.58 20.04 -22.70
C ARG A 405 11.65 20.76 -23.70
N GLN A 406 10.64 20.05 -24.22
CA GLN A 406 9.65 20.65 -25.08
C GLN A 406 8.70 21.53 -24.24
N PRO A 407 8.35 22.73 -24.70
CA PRO A 407 7.27 23.48 -24.05
C PRO A 407 5.98 22.69 -24.16
N GLY A 408 5.18 22.66 -23.10
CA GLY A 408 3.90 21.98 -23.06
C GLY A 408 2.84 22.67 -23.92
#